data_188cf48f4ffacc7573e5c13d30d2a2e6
#
_entry.id   188cf48f4ffacc7573e5c13d30d2a2e6
#
_cell.length_a   1.000
_cell.length_b   1.000
_cell.length_c   1.000
_cell.angle_alpha   90.00
_cell.angle_beta   90.00
_cell.angle_gamma   90.00
#
_symmetry.space_group_name_H-M   'P 1'
#
loop_
_entity.id
_entity.type
_entity.pdbx_description
1 polymer ?
#
loop_
_entity_poly.entity_id
_entity_poly.type
_entity_poly.pdbx_seq_one_letter_code
_entity_poly.pdbx_strand_id
1 'polypeptide(L)'
;MSHMEQPEQPESLPFIIDGPPWEKKHELGFFVAFIETIKAFLLRPAATFSVMRRNAGISDALVYTVAIQVFTFLWTFTLADPDTDMFLPQNPELRDMLDLPENFSQIMVLAYPISVILLQFLSAFAVHLSLKWRDLQTYDFTLIFRMFAYASGTASLLILLPIVGGFFSMGMTIYLGYMGLRTIYAMDVGSFMITAFMALFLTIGLYLLSALGMTIFILIVSTIF
;
A
#
# COMPACT_ATOMS: atom_id res chain seq x y z
N MET A 1 -51.26 -37.39 14.87
CA MET A 1 -50.36 -36.29 15.32
C MET A 1 -49.07 -36.47 14.53
N SER A 2 -48.94 -35.74 13.43
CA SER A 2 -47.76 -35.77 12.57
C SER A 2 -46.73 -34.76 13.13
N HIS A 3 -45.60 -35.27 13.56
CA HIS A 3 -44.44 -34.43 13.85
C HIS A 3 -43.97 -33.75 12.55
N MET A 4 -44.19 -32.43 12.44
CA MET A 4 -43.51 -31.64 11.43
C MET A 4 -42.02 -31.54 11.88
N GLU A 5 -41.14 -32.21 11.16
CA GLU A 5 -39.70 -31.97 11.23
C GLU A 5 -39.46 -30.53 10.80
N GLN A 6 -38.94 -29.71 11.71
CA GLN A 6 -38.44 -28.39 11.37
C GLN A 6 -37.22 -28.56 10.44
N PRO A 7 -37.16 -27.82 9.32
CA PRO A 7 -35.97 -27.86 8.48
C PRO A 7 -34.79 -27.43 9.29
N GLU A 8 -33.76 -28.28 9.37
CA GLU A 8 -32.46 -27.96 9.93
C GLU A 8 -31.96 -26.66 9.27
N GLN A 9 -31.82 -25.58 10.08
CA GLN A 9 -31.14 -24.39 9.61
C GLN A 9 -29.71 -24.80 9.27
N PRO A 10 -29.18 -24.44 8.09
CA PRO A 10 -27.81 -24.73 7.75
C PRO A 10 -26.92 -24.09 8.86
N GLU A 11 -26.16 -24.93 9.56
CA GLU A 11 -25.16 -24.50 10.51
C GLU A 11 -24.32 -23.41 9.85
N SER A 12 -24.44 -22.17 10.28
CA SER A 12 -23.57 -21.09 9.87
C SER A 12 -22.17 -21.49 10.31
N LEU A 13 -21.39 -22.00 9.36
CA LEU A 13 -19.96 -22.27 9.58
C LEU A 13 -19.37 -21.06 10.30
N PRO A 14 -18.69 -21.22 11.43
CA PRO A 14 -18.10 -20.10 12.15
C PRO A 14 -17.22 -19.34 11.15
N PHE A 15 -17.53 -18.06 10.95
CA PHE A 15 -16.78 -17.19 10.05
C PHE A 15 -15.39 -17.04 10.66
N ILE A 16 -14.45 -17.91 10.25
CA ILE A 16 -13.09 -17.91 10.76
C ILE A 16 -12.41 -16.66 10.21
N ILE A 17 -12.31 -15.64 11.05
CA ILE A 17 -11.53 -14.43 10.77
C ILE A 17 -10.04 -14.82 10.88
N ASP A 18 -9.50 -15.28 9.77
CA ASP A 18 -8.23 -16.00 9.76
C ASP A 18 -7.10 -15.22 9.05
N GLY A 19 -7.43 -14.05 8.51
CA GLY A 19 -6.50 -13.18 7.79
C GLY A 19 -6.24 -13.62 6.34
N PRO A 20 -5.54 -12.78 5.56
CA PRO A 20 -5.08 -13.14 4.22
C PRO A 20 -4.12 -14.33 4.25
N PRO A 21 -3.98 -15.11 3.16
CA PRO A 21 -3.09 -16.29 3.11
C PRO A 21 -1.64 -16.00 3.52
N TRP A 22 -1.13 -14.81 3.28
CA TRP A 22 0.21 -14.39 3.71
C TRP A 22 0.43 -14.46 5.23
N GLU A 23 -0.59 -14.17 6.01
CA GLU A 23 -0.52 -14.24 7.47
C GLU A 23 -0.42 -15.69 7.99
N LYS A 24 -0.68 -16.66 7.10
CA LYS A 24 -0.55 -18.11 7.33
C LYS A 24 0.68 -18.71 6.63
N LYS A 25 1.67 -17.92 6.26
CA LYS A 25 2.86 -18.39 5.53
C LYS A 25 3.63 -19.49 6.25
N HIS A 26 3.51 -19.59 7.58
CA HIS A 26 4.11 -20.67 8.36
C HIS A 26 3.41 -22.01 8.15
N GLU A 27 2.12 -22.02 7.79
CA GLU A 27 1.32 -23.22 7.53
C GLU A 27 1.33 -23.58 6.05
N LEU A 28 1.14 -22.57 5.18
CA LEU A 28 1.02 -22.75 3.73
C LEU A 28 2.36 -22.82 2.99
N GLY A 29 3.44 -22.37 3.64
CA GLY A 29 4.71 -22.09 2.99
C GLY A 29 4.74 -20.72 2.33
N PHE A 30 5.95 -20.13 2.26
CA PHE A 30 6.18 -18.75 1.83
C PHE A 30 5.60 -18.45 0.43
N PHE A 31 5.99 -19.22 -0.58
CA PHE A 31 5.58 -18.98 -1.97
C PHE A 31 4.09 -19.21 -2.21
N VAL A 32 3.52 -20.25 -1.60
CA VAL A 32 2.09 -20.53 -1.73
C VAL A 32 1.28 -19.42 -1.10
N ALA A 33 1.61 -19.02 0.14
CA ALA A 33 0.93 -17.93 0.84
C ALA A 33 1.02 -16.61 0.05
N PHE A 34 2.19 -16.32 -0.55
CA PHE A 34 2.41 -15.11 -1.34
C PHE A 34 1.50 -15.07 -2.58
N ILE A 35 1.52 -16.14 -3.39
CA ILE A 35 0.72 -16.22 -4.62
C ILE A 35 -0.78 -16.23 -4.30
N GLU A 36 -1.20 -17.00 -3.31
CA GLU A 36 -2.61 -17.06 -2.92
C GLU A 36 -3.11 -15.71 -2.34
N THR A 37 -2.25 -14.93 -1.68
CA THR A 37 -2.59 -13.57 -1.25
C THR A 37 -2.82 -12.64 -2.44
N ILE A 38 -1.93 -12.68 -3.44
CA ILE A 38 -2.10 -11.90 -4.68
C ILE A 38 -3.43 -12.26 -5.35
N LYS A 39 -3.68 -13.54 -5.56
CA LYS A 39 -4.93 -14.02 -6.17
C LYS A 39 -6.16 -13.60 -5.35
N ALA A 40 -6.11 -13.71 -4.03
CA ALA A 40 -7.21 -13.36 -3.15
C ALA A 40 -7.58 -11.87 -3.28
N PHE A 41 -6.60 -10.96 -3.26
CA PHE A 41 -6.86 -9.52 -3.42
C PHE A 41 -7.27 -9.14 -4.85
N LEU A 42 -6.74 -9.80 -5.87
CA LEU A 42 -7.11 -9.50 -7.26
C LEU A 42 -8.51 -10.04 -7.62
N LEU A 43 -8.84 -11.24 -7.18
CA LEU A 43 -10.05 -11.95 -7.63
C LEU A 43 -11.24 -11.80 -6.66
N ARG A 44 -10.97 -11.66 -5.35
CA ARG A 44 -12.01 -11.63 -4.30
C ARG A 44 -11.70 -10.59 -3.22
N PRO A 45 -11.47 -9.31 -3.57
CA PRO A 45 -11.00 -8.31 -2.62
C PRO A 45 -11.93 -8.13 -1.41
N ALA A 46 -13.24 -8.03 -1.63
CA ALA A 46 -14.19 -7.86 -0.53
C ALA A 46 -14.14 -9.02 0.48
N ALA A 47 -14.13 -10.27 -0.01
CA ALA A 47 -14.02 -11.44 0.84
C ALA A 47 -12.69 -11.46 1.59
N THR A 48 -11.59 -11.07 0.94
CA THR A 48 -10.26 -11.03 1.56
C THR A 48 -10.16 -9.96 2.64
N PHE A 49 -10.72 -8.76 2.41
CA PHE A 49 -10.76 -7.71 3.43
C PHE A 49 -11.69 -8.08 4.60
N SER A 50 -12.79 -8.81 4.36
CA SER A 50 -13.73 -9.19 5.43
C SER A 50 -13.13 -10.15 6.45
N VAL A 51 -12.17 -10.99 6.04
CA VAL A 51 -11.49 -11.95 6.94
C VAL A 51 -10.22 -11.38 7.58
N MET A 52 -9.86 -10.12 7.36
CA MET A 52 -8.69 -9.50 7.98
C MET A 52 -8.83 -9.44 9.49
N ARG A 53 -7.83 -9.93 10.22
CA ARG A 53 -7.77 -9.84 11.68
C ARG A 53 -7.71 -8.39 12.13
N ARG A 54 -8.61 -7.98 13.01
CA ARG A 54 -8.68 -6.57 13.46
C ARG A 54 -7.54 -6.20 14.40
N ASN A 55 -7.03 -7.15 15.18
CA ASN A 55 -6.03 -6.95 16.23
C ASN A 55 -4.65 -7.51 15.88
N ALA A 56 -4.35 -7.75 14.61
CA ALA A 56 -3.02 -8.22 14.19
C ALA A 56 -2.03 -7.06 13.99
N GLY A 57 -0.74 -7.33 14.20
CA GLY A 57 0.33 -6.35 13.99
C GLY A 57 0.54 -6.00 12.51
N ILE A 58 1.37 -5.00 12.26
CA ILE A 58 1.66 -4.48 10.90
C ILE A 58 2.74 -5.28 10.17
N SER A 59 3.55 -6.08 10.88
CA SER A 59 4.77 -6.70 10.35
C SER A 59 4.55 -7.54 9.10
N ASP A 60 3.53 -8.41 9.10
CA ASP A 60 3.26 -9.29 7.97
C ASP A 60 2.86 -8.49 6.71
N ALA A 61 2.00 -7.51 6.86
CA ALA A 61 1.58 -6.64 5.76
C ALA A 61 2.74 -5.77 5.25
N LEU A 62 3.60 -5.29 6.15
CA LEU A 62 4.78 -4.52 5.79
C LEU A 62 5.77 -5.38 4.99
N VAL A 63 6.10 -6.58 5.48
CA VAL A 63 7.01 -7.49 4.76
C VAL A 63 6.44 -7.86 3.39
N TYR A 64 5.14 -8.12 3.29
CA TYR A 64 4.48 -8.41 2.02
C TYR A 64 4.63 -7.26 1.02
N THR A 65 4.26 -6.05 1.42
CA THR A 65 4.31 -4.90 0.51
C THR A 65 5.74 -4.53 0.12
N VAL A 66 6.69 -4.57 1.07
CA VAL A 66 8.10 -4.28 0.79
C VAL A 66 8.69 -5.31 -0.18
N ALA A 67 8.41 -6.61 0.03
CA ALA A 67 8.89 -7.66 -0.87
C ALA A 67 8.41 -7.43 -2.32
N ILE A 68 7.13 -7.08 -2.51
CA ILE A 68 6.60 -6.79 -3.84
C ILE A 68 7.22 -5.50 -4.41
N GLN A 69 7.31 -4.44 -3.63
CA GLN A 69 7.86 -3.17 -4.09
C GLN A 69 9.34 -3.29 -4.49
N VAL A 70 10.14 -4.01 -3.70
CA VAL A 70 11.53 -4.29 -4.07
C VAL A 70 11.60 -5.14 -5.35
N PHE A 71 10.77 -6.17 -5.47
CA PHE A 71 10.70 -6.99 -6.68
C PHE A 71 10.32 -6.16 -7.92
N THR A 72 9.26 -5.35 -7.83
CA THR A 72 8.82 -4.50 -8.95
C THR A 72 9.84 -3.42 -9.30
N PHE A 73 10.54 -2.88 -8.30
CA PHE A 73 11.63 -1.94 -8.52
C PHE A 73 12.79 -2.60 -9.28
N LEU A 74 13.27 -3.75 -8.80
CA LEU A 74 14.36 -4.48 -9.46
C LEU A 74 13.98 -4.87 -10.90
N TRP A 75 12.74 -5.31 -11.11
CA TRP A 75 12.23 -5.61 -12.45
C TRP A 75 12.26 -4.38 -13.35
N THR A 76 11.73 -3.25 -12.90
CA THR A 76 11.72 -2.01 -13.67
C THR A 76 13.14 -1.52 -13.94
N PHE A 77 14.03 -1.62 -12.94
CA PHE A 77 15.43 -1.24 -13.07
C PHE A 77 16.20 -2.11 -14.09
N THR A 78 15.92 -3.42 -14.11
CA THR A 78 16.59 -4.33 -15.08
C THR A 78 16.08 -4.16 -16.51
N LEU A 79 14.87 -3.65 -16.70
CA LEU A 79 14.29 -3.37 -18.02
C LEU A 79 14.52 -1.93 -18.49
N ALA A 80 15.00 -1.05 -17.60
CA ALA A 80 15.37 0.30 -17.98
C ALA A 80 16.57 0.26 -18.94
N ASP A 81 16.56 1.17 -19.90
CA ASP A 81 17.72 1.39 -20.78
C ASP A 81 18.93 1.78 -19.91
N PRO A 82 20.09 1.09 -20.02
CA PRO A 82 21.28 1.41 -19.24
C PRO A 82 21.74 2.87 -19.41
N ASP A 83 21.43 3.49 -20.55
CA ASP A 83 21.78 4.88 -20.86
C ASP A 83 20.75 5.87 -20.31
N THR A 84 19.61 5.38 -19.78
CA THR A 84 18.57 6.23 -19.20
C THR A 84 18.67 6.22 -17.67
N ASP A 85 19.15 7.31 -17.10
CA ASP A 85 19.12 7.45 -15.65
C ASP A 85 17.68 7.71 -15.17
N MET A 86 17.11 6.70 -14.51
CA MET A 86 15.71 6.69 -14.06
C MET A 86 15.42 7.81 -13.04
N PHE A 87 16.43 8.27 -12.32
CA PHE A 87 16.26 9.25 -11.24
C PHE A 87 16.66 10.66 -11.63
N LEU A 88 17.27 10.85 -12.79
CA LEU A 88 17.63 12.16 -13.27
C LEU A 88 16.55 12.75 -14.18
N PRO A 89 16.33 14.07 -14.13
CA PRO A 89 15.47 14.76 -15.06
C PRO A 89 15.91 14.49 -16.51
N GLN A 90 14.97 14.15 -17.38
CA GLN A 90 15.24 13.95 -18.80
C GLN A 90 15.53 15.26 -19.53
N ASN A 91 15.11 16.40 -18.96
CA ASN A 91 15.42 17.73 -19.49
C ASN A 91 16.80 18.18 -19.00
N PRO A 92 17.79 18.40 -19.91
CA PRO A 92 19.14 18.84 -19.56
C PRO A 92 19.16 20.16 -18.78
N GLU A 93 18.35 21.15 -19.19
CA GLU A 93 18.28 22.43 -18.54
C GLU A 93 17.84 22.32 -17.06
N LEU A 94 16.88 21.42 -16.78
CA LEU A 94 16.43 21.17 -15.42
C LEU A 94 17.51 20.45 -14.61
N ARG A 95 18.27 19.55 -15.25
CA ARG A 95 19.37 18.84 -14.61
C ARG A 95 20.48 19.81 -14.20
N ASP A 96 20.87 20.70 -15.11
CA ASP A 96 21.91 21.72 -14.86
C ASP A 96 21.46 22.73 -13.78
N MET A 97 20.16 23.08 -13.79
CA MET A 97 19.60 24.00 -12.80
C MET A 97 19.56 23.39 -11.37
N LEU A 98 19.39 22.06 -11.26
CA LEU A 98 19.30 21.38 -9.97
C LEU A 98 20.67 21.07 -9.34
N ASP A 99 21.77 21.20 -10.09
CA ASP A 99 23.16 20.94 -9.63
C ASP A 99 23.27 19.65 -8.81
N LEU A 100 22.73 18.54 -9.36
CA LEU A 100 22.66 17.27 -8.66
C LEU A 100 24.04 16.62 -8.57
N PRO A 101 24.42 16.01 -7.44
CA PRO A 101 25.69 15.33 -7.29
C PRO A 101 25.83 14.15 -8.28
N GLU A 102 27.06 13.87 -8.72
CA GLU A 102 27.34 12.79 -9.69
C GLU A 102 26.81 11.41 -9.25
N ASN A 103 26.77 11.15 -7.95
CA ASN A 103 26.27 9.90 -7.37
C ASN A 103 24.78 9.94 -7.00
N PHE A 104 24.02 10.95 -7.45
CA PHE A 104 22.61 11.14 -7.09
C PHE A 104 21.76 9.90 -7.35
N SER A 105 21.89 9.28 -8.52
CA SER A 105 21.14 8.08 -8.87
C SER A 105 21.43 6.88 -7.96
N GLN A 106 22.68 6.71 -7.56
CA GLN A 106 23.08 5.66 -6.62
C GLN A 106 22.44 5.88 -5.25
N ILE A 107 22.42 7.14 -4.79
CA ILE A 107 21.74 7.52 -3.55
C ILE A 107 20.25 7.22 -3.64
N MET A 108 19.59 7.52 -4.77
CA MET A 108 18.17 7.27 -4.97
C MET A 108 17.84 5.77 -4.99
N VAL A 109 18.68 4.95 -5.62
CA VAL A 109 18.51 3.48 -5.60
C VAL A 109 18.54 2.95 -4.17
N LEU A 110 19.49 3.41 -3.35
CA LEU A 110 19.59 2.99 -1.95
C LEU A 110 18.45 3.55 -1.08
N ALA A 111 18.00 4.76 -1.37
CA ALA A 111 16.90 5.41 -0.63
C ALA A 111 15.51 4.85 -0.99
N TYR A 112 15.36 4.20 -2.14
CA TYR A 112 14.06 3.73 -2.64
C TYR A 112 13.29 2.85 -1.65
N PRO A 113 13.85 1.77 -1.07
CA PRO A 113 13.11 0.93 -0.13
C PRO A 113 12.62 1.71 1.11
N ILE A 114 13.45 2.66 1.58
CA ILE A 114 13.10 3.50 2.73
C ILE A 114 11.96 4.45 2.36
N SER A 115 12.02 5.07 1.18
CA SER A 115 10.99 5.99 0.70
C SER A 115 9.63 5.29 0.51
N VAL A 116 9.63 4.04 0.02
CA VAL A 116 8.42 3.23 -0.11
C VAL A 116 7.78 2.96 1.25
N ILE A 117 8.58 2.55 2.24
CA ILE A 117 8.09 2.33 3.60
C ILE A 117 7.51 3.62 4.19
N LEU A 118 8.25 4.72 4.08
CA LEU A 118 7.80 6.02 4.57
C LEU A 118 6.49 6.45 3.91
N LEU A 119 6.40 6.38 2.59
CA LEU A 119 5.18 6.73 1.84
C LEU A 119 4.00 5.86 2.24
N GLN A 120 4.23 4.56 2.48
CA GLN A 120 3.20 3.63 2.95
C GLN A 120 2.64 4.05 4.32
N PHE A 121 3.52 4.42 5.27
CA PHE A 121 3.10 4.92 6.57
C PHE A 121 2.36 6.25 6.48
N LEU A 122 2.89 7.20 5.71
CA LEU A 122 2.27 8.53 5.52
C LEU A 122 0.88 8.41 4.89
N SER A 123 0.73 7.57 3.87
CA SER A 123 -0.56 7.36 3.20
C SER A 123 -1.58 6.70 4.13
N ALA A 124 -1.19 5.67 4.85
CA ALA A 124 -2.06 5.02 5.83
C ALA A 124 -2.45 5.97 6.97
N PHE A 125 -1.51 6.81 7.44
CA PHE A 125 -1.76 7.81 8.46
C PHE A 125 -2.70 8.91 7.96
N ALA A 126 -2.54 9.37 6.73
CA ALA A 126 -3.42 10.37 6.12
C ALA A 126 -4.87 9.84 6.02
N VAL A 127 -5.06 8.58 5.65
CA VAL A 127 -6.39 7.96 5.63
C VAL A 127 -6.95 7.83 7.05
N HIS A 128 -6.14 7.38 8.01
CA HIS A 128 -6.55 7.30 9.40
C HIS A 128 -7.01 8.66 9.95
N LEU A 129 -6.25 9.72 9.68
CA LEU A 129 -6.59 11.08 10.10
C LEU A 129 -7.86 11.60 9.40
N SER A 130 -8.02 11.29 8.10
CA SER A 130 -9.23 11.64 7.34
C SER A 130 -10.48 10.97 7.91
N LEU A 131 -10.38 9.69 8.30
CA LEU A 131 -11.48 8.97 8.95
C LEU A 131 -11.80 9.56 10.34
N LYS A 132 -10.75 9.91 11.11
CA LYS A 132 -10.90 10.53 12.41
C LYS A 132 -11.60 11.89 12.35
N TRP A 133 -11.21 12.75 11.41
CA TRP A 133 -11.84 14.08 11.23
C TRP A 133 -13.30 14.01 10.78
N ARG A 134 -13.71 12.87 10.23
CA ARG A 134 -15.08 12.63 9.79
C ARG A 134 -15.90 11.78 10.78
N ASP A 135 -15.36 11.53 11.98
CA ASP A 135 -15.98 10.67 13.00
C ASP A 135 -16.36 9.27 12.48
N LEU A 136 -15.62 8.77 11.49
CA LEU A 136 -15.82 7.45 10.89
C LEU A 136 -14.80 6.41 11.40
N GLN A 137 -13.89 6.82 12.27
CA GLN A 137 -12.86 5.93 12.80
C GLN A 137 -13.48 4.92 13.78
N THR A 138 -13.54 3.66 13.36
CA THR A 138 -14.01 2.55 14.19
C THR A 138 -12.87 1.65 14.67
N TYR A 139 -11.73 1.66 13.94
CA TYR A 139 -10.60 0.76 14.16
C TYR A 139 -9.28 1.50 14.28
N ASP A 140 -8.29 0.81 14.85
CA ASP A 140 -6.95 1.33 15.05
C ASP A 140 -6.19 1.55 13.73
N PHE A 141 -5.17 2.40 13.79
CA PHE A 141 -4.26 2.68 12.68
C PHE A 141 -3.66 1.40 12.06
N THR A 142 -3.38 0.39 12.89
CA THR A 142 -2.80 -0.88 12.43
C THR A 142 -3.64 -1.59 11.37
N LEU A 143 -4.97 -1.58 11.50
CA LEU A 143 -5.86 -2.19 10.50
C LEU A 143 -5.84 -1.41 9.19
N ILE A 144 -5.86 -0.07 9.27
CA ILE A 144 -5.78 0.79 8.08
C ILE A 144 -4.46 0.59 7.36
N PHE A 145 -3.35 0.58 8.11
CA PHE A 145 -2.03 0.32 7.54
C PHE A 145 -1.97 -1.02 6.81
N ARG A 146 -2.46 -2.10 7.43
CA ARG A 146 -2.48 -3.44 6.82
C ARG A 146 -3.34 -3.47 5.55
N MET A 147 -4.52 -2.87 5.61
CA MET A 147 -5.41 -2.76 4.45
C MET A 147 -4.68 -2.09 3.27
N PHE A 148 -4.04 -0.94 3.52
CA PHE A 148 -3.31 -0.20 2.49
C PHE A 148 -2.06 -0.95 2.01
N ALA A 149 -1.31 -1.57 2.91
CA ALA A 149 -0.12 -2.34 2.56
C ALA A 149 -0.45 -3.51 1.62
N TYR A 150 -1.49 -4.28 1.91
CA TYR A 150 -1.94 -5.34 1.01
C TYR A 150 -2.50 -4.79 -0.31
N ALA A 151 -3.28 -3.71 -0.27
CA ALA A 151 -3.85 -3.10 -1.46
C ALA A 151 -2.76 -2.56 -2.40
N SER A 152 -1.89 -1.69 -1.88
CA SER A 152 -0.82 -1.06 -2.68
C SER A 152 0.24 -2.07 -3.13
N GLY A 153 0.64 -3.00 -2.24
CA GLY A 153 1.57 -4.07 -2.59
C GLY A 153 1.03 -4.92 -3.74
N THR A 154 -0.21 -5.42 -3.64
CA THR A 154 -0.80 -6.22 -4.72
C THR A 154 -0.96 -5.42 -6.02
N ALA A 155 -1.42 -4.17 -5.94
CA ALA A 155 -1.62 -3.31 -7.10
C ALA A 155 -0.31 -2.99 -7.82
N SER A 156 0.80 -2.82 -7.09
CA SER A 156 2.11 -2.50 -7.69
C SER A 156 2.67 -3.59 -8.60
N LEU A 157 2.19 -4.84 -8.49
CA LEU A 157 2.53 -5.89 -9.45
C LEU A 157 2.10 -5.56 -10.89
N LEU A 158 1.09 -4.72 -11.06
CA LEU A 158 0.65 -4.30 -12.39
C LEU A 158 1.68 -3.40 -13.09
N ILE A 159 2.64 -2.81 -12.36
CA ILE A 159 3.77 -2.07 -12.94
C ILE A 159 4.62 -2.96 -13.85
N LEU A 160 4.59 -4.29 -13.65
CA LEU A 160 5.28 -5.24 -14.53
C LEU A 160 4.76 -5.26 -15.96
N LEU A 161 3.57 -4.70 -16.22
CA LEU A 161 3.02 -4.54 -17.55
C LEU A 161 3.70 -3.36 -18.26
N PRO A 162 4.41 -3.59 -19.37
CA PRO A 162 5.07 -2.52 -20.10
C PRO A 162 4.08 -1.42 -20.53
N ILE A 163 4.53 -0.18 -20.55
CA ILE A 163 3.81 1.02 -21.04
C ILE A 163 2.59 1.41 -20.18
N VAL A 164 1.70 0.46 -19.85
CA VAL A 164 0.40 0.75 -19.20
C VAL A 164 0.38 0.40 -17.72
N GLY A 165 1.41 -0.27 -17.21
CA GLY A 165 1.44 -0.84 -15.86
C GLY A 165 1.25 0.18 -14.75
N GLY A 166 1.87 1.35 -14.86
CA GLY A 166 1.72 2.41 -13.86
C GLY A 166 0.27 2.91 -13.76
N PHE A 167 -0.41 3.08 -14.91
CA PHE A 167 -1.81 3.49 -14.94
C PHE A 167 -2.73 2.43 -14.32
N PHE A 168 -2.54 1.16 -14.67
CA PHE A 168 -3.31 0.06 -14.10
C PHE A 168 -3.04 -0.12 -12.61
N SER A 169 -1.79 0.01 -12.17
CA SER A 169 -1.42 -0.05 -10.76
C SER A 169 -2.11 1.03 -9.94
N MET A 170 -2.14 2.27 -10.45
CA MET A 170 -2.85 3.37 -9.80
C MET A 170 -4.35 3.09 -9.68
N GLY A 171 -4.99 2.70 -10.79
CA GLY A 171 -6.42 2.35 -10.80
C GLY A 171 -6.75 1.21 -9.84
N MET A 172 -5.90 0.18 -9.81
CA MET A 172 -6.07 -0.97 -8.93
C MET A 172 -5.86 -0.61 -7.46
N THR A 173 -4.92 0.28 -7.15
CA THR A 173 -4.72 0.80 -5.78
C THR A 173 -5.97 1.51 -5.28
N ILE A 174 -6.57 2.37 -6.11
CA ILE A 174 -7.81 3.08 -5.78
C ILE A 174 -8.96 2.09 -5.59
N TYR A 175 -9.10 1.12 -6.50
CA TYR A 175 -10.14 0.10 -6.43
C TYR A 175 -10.02 -0.76 -5.17
N LEU A 176 -8.83 -1.28 -4.88
CA LEU A 176 -8.60 -2.10 -3.67
C LEU A 176 -8.75 -1.26 -2.40
N GLY A 177 -8.30 0.00 -2.40
CA GLY A 177 -8.53 0.93 -1.29
C GLY A 177 -10.02 1.16 -1.03
N TYR A 178 -10.82 1.38 -2.09
CA TYR A 178 -12.27 1.47 -2.00
C TYR A 178 -12.89 0.19 -1.44
N MET A 179 -12.53 -0.98 -1.99
CA MET A 179 -13.06 -2.27 -1.53
C MET A 179 -12.71 -2.54 -0.05
N GLY A 180 -11.51 -2.17 0.37
CA GLY A 180 -11.08 -2.29 1.77
C GLY A 180 -11.91 -1.40 2.69
N LEU A 181 -12.00 -0.09 2.39
CA LEU A 181 -12.78 0.85 3.19
C LEU A 181 -14.28 0.53 3.18
N ARG A 182 -14.83 0.13 2.03
CA ARG A 182 -16.21 -0.31 1.94
C ARG A 182 -16.49 -1.54 2.82
N THR A 183 -15.61 -2.52 2.79
CA THR A 183 -15.82 -3.78 3.51
C THR A 183 -15.63 -3.62 5.02
N ILE A 184 -14.61 -2.84 5.43
CA ILE A 184 -14.25 -2.69 6.85
C ILE A 184 -15.11 -1.63 7.55
N TYR A 185 -15.42 -0.52 6.87
CA TYR A 185 -16.13 0.64 7.42
C TYR A 185 -17.56 0.82 6.89
N ALA A 186 -18.06 -0.14 6.08
CA ALA A 186 -19.37 -0.05 5.41
C ALA A 186 -19.56 1.25 4.62
N MET A 187 -18.47 1.77 4.02
CA MET A 187 -18.42 3.08 3.39
C MET A 187 -19.06 3.06 2.00
N ASP A 188 -19.90 4.03 1.71
CA ASP A 188 -20.44 4.27 0.37
C ASP A 188 -19.43 5.00 -0.52
N VAL A 189 -19.72 5.08 -1.84
CA VAL A 189 -18.81 5.69 -2.81
C VAL A 189 -18.56 7.17 -2.52
N GLY A 190 -19.61 7.92 -2.13
CA GLY A 190 -19.47 9.35 -1.82
C GLY A 190 -18.53 9.59 -0.64
N SER A 191 -18.74 8.87 0.45
CA SER A 191 -17.87 8.92 1.63
C SER A 191 -16.44 8.49 1.32
N PHE A 192 -16.27 7.47 0.47
CA PHE A 192 -14.95 7.06 0.00
C PHE A 192 -14.25 8.20 -0.76
N MET A 193 -14.93 8.83 -1.73
CA MET A 193 -14.34 9.91 -2.52
C MET A 193 -13.86 11.05 -1.64
N ILE A 194 -14.68 11.50 -0.69
CA ILE A 194 -14.28 12.56 0.26
C ILE A 194 -13.06 12.13 1.08
N THR A 195 -13.06 10.91 1.63
CA THR A 195 -11.94 10.40 2.41
C THR A 195 -10.68 10.30 1.55
N ALA A 196 -10.80 9.81 0.32
CA ALA A 196 -9.68 9.66 -0.61
C ALA A 196 -9.07 11.02 -0.99
N PHE A 197 -9.91 12.04 -1.28
CA PHE A 197 -9.43 13.40 -1.53
C PHE A 197 -8.73 14.00 -0.32
N MET A 198 -9.33 13.91 0.87
CA MET A 198 -8.69 14.39 2.09
C MET A 198 -7.36 13.68 2.35
N ALA A 199 -7.33 12.36 2.22
CA ALA A 199 -6.13 11.58 2.41
C ALA A 199 -5.04 11.92 1.37
N LEU A 200 -5.40 12.16 0.11
CA LEU A 200 -4.47 12.57 -0.94
C LEU A 200 -3.79 13.91 -0.58
N PHE A 201 -4.56 14.93 -0.23
CA PHE A 201 -4.01 16.23 0.15
C PHE A 201 -3.15 16.13 1.41
N LEU A 202 -3.58 15.36 2.41
CA LEU A 202 -2.79 15.11 3.63
C LEU A 202 -1.50 14.36 3.32
N THR A 203 -1.54 13.34 2.46
CA THR A 203 -0.34 12.58 2.05
C THR A 203 0.66 13.50 1.36
N ILE A 204 0.20 14.33 0.41
CA ILE A 204 1.06 15.31 -0.27
C ILE A 204 1.65 16.31 0.75
N GLY A 205 0.82 16.86 1.63
CA GLY A 205 1.27 17.80 2.66
C GLY A 205 2.30 17.17 3.62
N LEU A 206 2.06 15.97 4.09
CA LEU A 206 2.99 15.23 4.97
C LEU A 206 4.29 14.90 4.25
N TYR A 207 4.21 14.52 2.97
CA TYR A 207 5.40 14.24 2.17
C TYR A 207 6.25 15.50 1.97
N LEU A 208 5.65 16.63 1.60
CA LEU A 208 6.34 17.90 1.47
C LEU A 208 6.95 18.36 2.79
N LEU A 209 6.24 18.21 3.89
CA LEU A 209 6.75 18.53 5.22
C LEU A 209 7.94 17.64 5.60
N SER A 210 7.87 16.34 5.31
CA SER A 210 9.00 15.42 5.56
C SER A 210 10.23 15.75 4.71
N ALA A 211 10.02 16.10 3.43
CA ALA A 211 11.09 16.52 2.54
C ALA A 211 11.76 17.83 3.01
N LEU A 212 10.95 18.82 3.41
CA LEU A 212 11.44 20.07 3.98
C LEU A 212 12.24 19.82 5.27
N GLY A 213 11.72 18.99 6.17
CA GLY A 213 12.41 18.63 7.41
C GLY A 213 13.77 17.97 7.15
N MET A 214 13.82 17.07 6.16
CA MET A 214 15.06 16.40 5.76
C MET A 214 16.08 17.38 5.15
N THR A 215 15.62 18.32 4.32
CA THR A 215 16.47 19.38 3.76
C THR A 215 17.07 20.27 4.87
N ILE A 216 16.24 20.71 5.82
CA ILE A 216 16.71 21.51 6.97
C ILE A 216 17.72 20.72 7.80
N PHE A 217 17.47 19.45 8.07
CA PHE A 217 18.39 18.58 8.80
C PHE A 217 19.74 18.47 8.10
N ILE A 218 19.75 18.23 6.77
CA ILE A 218 20.98 18.16 5.97
C ILE A 218 21.76 19.49 6.05
N LEU A 219 21.06 20.63 5.91
CA LEU A 219 21.69 21.96 6.02
C LEU A 219 22.32 22.18 7.39
N ILE A 220 21.64 21.79 8.47
CA ILE A 220 22.19 21.92 9.83
C ILE A 220 23.43 21.02 9.97
N VAL A 221 23.37 19.78 9.53
CA VAL A 221 24.52 18.87 9.61
C VAL A 221 25.71 19.40 8.80
N SER A 222 25.48 19.88 7.58
CA SER A 222 26.55 20.43 6.72
C SER A 222 27.18 21.72 7.23
N THR A 223 26.52 22.46 8.15
CA THR A 223 27.10 23.64 8.79
C THR A 223 27.87 23.31 10.05
N ILE A 224 27.70 22.12 10.62
CA ILE A 224 28.39 21.67 11.84
C ILE A 224 29.67 20.88 11.51
N PHE A 225 29.68 20.19 10.37
CA PHE A 225 30.79 19.36 9.89
C PHE A 225 31.41 19.91 8.60
#